data_247030b16b8e34b30c960525e585e499
#
_entry.id   247030b16b8e34b30c960525e585e499
#
_cell.length_a   1.000
_cell.length_b   1.000
_cell.length_c   1.000
_cell.angle_alpha   90.00
_cell.angle_beta   90.00
_cell.angle_gamma   90.00
#
_symmetry.space_group_name_H-M   'P 1'
#
loop_
_entity.id
_entity.type
_entity.pdbx_description
1 polymer ?
#
loop_
_entity_poly.entity_id
_entity_poly.type
_entity_poly.pdbx_seq_one_letter_code
_entity_poly.pdbx_strand_id
1 'polypeptide(L)'
;MSYTSFGEFVRILRIKNHEVMGDMAKVLGVRIPFLSAVENGKKNVPADWADKLTKHYNLSAEEQSTLLQAIEESRTQYKIPMEDAGIQQRRAALQFARSFDEMDDETALKILELLSQKEKDTD
;
A
#
# COMPACT_ATOMS: atom_id res chain seq x y z
N MET A 1 16.11 2.57 -9.91
CA MET A 1 14.91 3.00 -9.17
C MET A 1 13.68 2.46 -9.89
N SER A 2 12.93 1.60 -9.23
CA SER A 2 11.73 1.01 -9.83
C SER A 2 10.48 1.64 -9.25
N TYR A 3 9.51 1.93 -10.11
CA TYR A 3 8.20 2.37 -9.69
C TYR A 3 7.41 1.18 -9.14
N THR A 4 6.53 1.46 -8.18
CA THR A 4 5.55 0.49 -7.71
C THR A 4 4.44 0.33 -8.76
N SER A 5 3.56 -0.65 -8.58
CA SER A 5 2.38 -0.81 -9.45
C SER A 5 1.54 0.47 -9.49
N PHE A 6 1.36 1.11 -8.34
CA PHE A 6 0.67 2.40 -8.28
C PHE A 6 1.42 3.47 -9.06
N GLY A 7 2.74 3.55 -8.87
CA GLY A 7 3.57 4.53 -9.59
C GLY A 7 3.46 4.38 -11.10
N GLU A 8 3.49 3.15 -11.59
CA GLU A 8 3.34 2.87 -13.03
C GLU A 8 1.95 3.30 -13.52
N PHE A 9 0.93 2.97 -12.75
CA PHE A 9 -0.45 3.32 -13.13
C PHE A 9 -0.63 4.82 -13.30
N VAL A 10 -0.22 5.62 -12.31
CA VAL A 10 -0.42 7.07 -12.36
C VAL A 10 0.50 7.74 -13.38
N ARG A 11 1.68 7.18 -13.61
CA ARG A 11 2.57 7.69 -14.65
C ARG A 11 1.95 7.53 -16.04
N ILE A 12 1.39 6.37 -16.33
CA ILE A 12 0.70 6.11 -17.59
C ILE A 12 -0.50 7.06 -17.73
N LEU A 13 -1.23 7.25 -16.64
CA LEU A 13 -2.37 8.16 -16.61
C LEU A 13 -1.96 9.58 -16.98
N ARG A 14 -0.84 10.08 -16.43
CA ARG A 14 -0.32 11.40 -16.80
C ARG A 14 0.07 11.47 -18.27
N ILE A 15 0.74 10.44 -18.78
CA ILE A 15 1.16 10.39 -20.19
C ILE A 15 -0.08 10.48 -21.09
N LYS A 16 -1.12 9.73 -20.81
CA LYS A 16 -2.35 9.72 -21.60
C LYS A 16 -3.06 11.08 -21.60
N ASN A 17 -2.93 11.83 -20.51
CA ASN A 17 -3.59 13.10 -20.33
C ASN A 17 -2.68 14.30 -20.60
N HIS A 18 -1.47 14.06 -21.11
CA HIS A 18 -0.48 15.10 -21.41
C HIS A 18 -0.19 15.98 -20.20
N GLU A 19 -0.10 15.35 -19.02
CA GLU A 19 0.18 16.04 -17.76
C GLU A 19 1.56 15.68 -17.24
N VAL A 20 2.12 16.59 -16.43
CA VAL A 20 3.37 16.36 -15.71
C VAL A 20 3.06 16.10 -14.23
N MET A 21 4.10 15.69 -13.49
CA MET A 21 3.93 15.33 -12.08
C MET A 21 3.35 16.48 -11.24
N GLY A 22 3.74 17.72 -11.54
CA GLY A 22 3.20 18.89 -10.84
C GLY A 22 1.70 19.05 -10.98
N ASP A 23 1.16 18.69 -12.14
CA ASP A 23 -0.29 18.77 -12.38
C ASP A 23 -1.03 17.78 -11.46
N MET A 24 -0.54 16.55 -11.39
CA MET A 24 -1.14 15.53 -10.53
C MET A 24 -0.99 15.89 -9.05
N ALA A 25 0.17 16.40 -8.65
CA ALA A 25 0.40 16.81 -7.28
C ALA A 25 -0.62 17.87 -6.83
N LYS A 26 -0.97 18.80 -7.70
CA LYS A 26 -2.01 19.80 -7.41
C LYS A 26 -3.37 19.15 -7.17
N VAL A 27 -3.74 18.18 -8.01
CA VAL A 27 -5.01 17.45 -7.86
C VAL A 27 -5.06 16.75 -6.50
N LEU A 28 -3.94 16.15 -6.10
CA LEU A 28 -3.85 15.41 -4.85
C LEU A 28 -3.61 16.30 -3.63
N GLY A 29 -3.31 17.59 -3.84
CA GLY A 29 -3.07 18.53 -2.75
C GLY A 29 -1.76 18.29 -2.02
N VAL A 30 -0.75 17.80 -2.72
CA VAL A 30 0.56 17.49 -2.14
C VAL A 30 1.68 18.13 -2.96
N ARG A 31 2.89 18.10 -2.42
CA ARG A 31 4.08 18.57 -3.12
C ARG A 31 4.65 17.43 -3.98
N ILE A 32 5.37 17.83 -5.04
CA ILE A 32 5.98 16.88 -5.98
C ILE A 32 6.86 15.84 -5.28
N PRO A 33 7.75 16.20 -4.34
CA PRO A 33 8.58 15.19 -3.67
C PRO A 33 7.77 14.14 -2.91
N PHE A 34 6.61 14.52 -2.33
CA PHE A 34 5.74 13.56 -1.66
C PHE A 34 5.12 12.57 -2.66
N LEU A 35 4.60 13.09 -3.77
CA LEU A 35 4.05 12.24 -4.83
C LEU A 35 5.11 11.27 -5.35
N SER A 36 6.31 11.78 -5.61
CA SER A 36 7.44 10.95 -6.06
C SER A 36 7.76 9.84 -5.06
N ALA A 37 7.78 10.15 -3.77
CA ALA A 37 8.06 9.16 -2.73
C ALA A 37 7.01 8.04 -2.71
N VAL A 38 5.73 8.40 -2.89
CA VAL A 38 4.65 7.40 -2.94
C VAL A 38 4.80 6.53 -4.19
N GLU A 39 5.08 7.12 -5.35
CA GLU A 39 5.23 6.36 -6.60
C GLU A 39 6.39 5.38 -6.55
N ASN A 40 7.41 5.69 -5.77
CA ASN A 40 8.60 4.83 -5.62
C ASN A 40 8.50 3.88 -4.43
N GLY A 41 7.37 3.84 -3.74
CA GLY A 41 7.14 2.89 -2.65
C GLY A 41 7.75 3.28 -1.31
N LYS A 42 8.28 4.49 -1.19
CA LYS A 42 8.85 4.96 0.08
C LYS A 42 7.77 5.35 1.10
N LYS A 43 6.57 5.63 0.61
CA LYS A 43 5.41 5.94 1.44
C LYS A 43 4.19 5.25 0.87
N ASN A 44 3.26 4.87 1.74
CA ASN A 44 2.00 4.29 1.30
C ASN A 44 1.12 5.35 0.66
N VAL A 45 0.24 4.89 -0.24
CA VAL A 45 -0.73 5.76 -0.91
C VAL A 45 -1.75 6.24 0.12
N PRO A 46 -1.95 7.57 0.28
CA PRO A 46 -2.99 8.08 1.17
C PRO A 46 -4.39 7.62 0.79
N ALA A 47 -5.25 7.44 1.79
CA ALA A 47 -6.56 6.83 1.61
C ALA A 47 -7.48 7.59 0.65
N ASP A 48 -7.34 8.91 0.54
CA ASP A 48 -8.22 9.74 -0.29
C ASP A 48 -7.78 9.86 -1.74
N TRP A 49 -6.60 9.32 -2.08
CA TRP A 49 -6.06 9.47 -3.44
C TRP A 49 -6.86 8.70 -4.48
N ALA A 50 -7.39 7.52 -4.13
CA ALA A 50 -8.18 6.72 -5.09
C ALA A 50 -9.39 7.51 -5.58
N ASP A 51 -10.12 8.15 -4.67
CA ASP A 51 -11.29 8.96 -5.03
C ASP A 51 -10.90 10.19 -5.83
N LYS A 52 -9.86 10.89 -5.42
CA LYS A 52 -9.40 12.09 -6.11
C LYS A 52 -8.98 11.78 -7.55
N LEU A 53 -8.23 10.71 -7.74
CA LEU A 53 -7.78 10.31 -9.07
C LEU A 53 -8.94 9.84 -9.93
N THR A 54 -9.84 9.05 -9.36
CA THR A 54 -11.02 8.57 -10.09
C THR A 54 -11.88 9.72 -10.61
N LYS A 55 -12.11 10.72 -9.77
CA LYS A 55 -12.92 11.87 -10.16
C LYS A 55 -12.23 12.76 -11.18
N HIS A 56 -10.98 13.08 -10.94
CA HIS A 56 -10.25 14.00 -11.83
C HIS A 56 -10.04 13.42 -13.23
N TYR A 57 -9.69 12.14 -13.32
CA TYR A 57 -9.40 11.48 -14.60
C TYR A 57 -10.60 10.74 -15.16
N ASN A 58 -11.75 10.82 -14.48
CA ASN A 58 -12.99 10.16 -14.90
C ASN A 58 -12.76 8.68 -15.24
N LEU A 59 -12.20 7.97 -14.29
CA LEU A 59 -11.83 6.55 -14.48
C LEU A 59 -13.09 5.69 -14.59
N SER A 60 -13.06 4.71 -15.51
CA SER A 60 -14.11 3.71 -15.63
C SER A 60 -14.08 2.78 -14.41
N ALA A 61 -15.14 1.98 -14.24
CA ALA A 61 -15.21 1.00 -13.15
C ALA A 61 -14.03 0.03 -13.23
N GLU A 62 -13.64 -0.39 -14.43
CA GLU A 62 -12.50 -1.29 -14.65
C GLU A 62 -11.19 -0.61 -14.27
N GLU A 63 -10.99 0.63 -14.71
CA GLU A 63 -9.79 1.39 -14.38
C GLU A 63 -9.70 1.65 -12.87
N GLN A 64 -10.82 1.94 -12.23
CA GLN A 64 -10.87 2.14 -10.79
C GLN A 64 -10.48 0.86 -10.04
N SER A 65 -10.95 -0.29 -10.50
CA SER A 65 -10.58 -1.59 -9.93
C SER A 65 -9.08 -1.83 -10.05
N THR A 66 -8.52 -1.55 -11.23
CA THR A 66 -7.07 -1.68 -11.46
C THR A 66 -6.27 -0.75 -10.53
N LEU A 67 -6.76 0.49 -10.36
CA LEU A 67 -6.12 1.45 -9.45
C LEU A 67 -6.11 0.93 -8.00
N LEU A 68 -7.24 0.43 -7.51
CA LEU A 68 -7.33 -0.09 -6.15
C LEU A 68 -6.41 -1.28 -5.94
N GLN A 69 -6.32 -2.17 -6.93
CA GLN A 69 -5.40 -3.31 -6.87
C GLN A 69 -3.94 -2.83 -6.85
N ALA A 70 -3.61 -1.85 -7.69
CA ALA A 70 -2.25 -1.30 -7.74
C ALA A 70 -1.87 -0.66 -6.40
N ILE A 71 -2.80 0.03 -5.76
CA ILE A 71 -2.57 0.63 -4.44
C ILE A 71 -2.24 -0.46 -3.41
N GLU A 72 -3.02 -1.54 -3.40
CA GLU A 72 -2.80 -2.63 -2.44
C GLU A 72 -1.44 -3.32 -2.66
N GLU A 73 -1.10 -3.58 -3.91
CA GLU A 73 0.18 -4.20 -4.26
C GLU A 73 1.39 -3.32 -3.91
N SER A 74 1.18 -2.01 -3.83
CA SER A 74 2.25 -1.04 -3.60
C SER A 74 2.47 -0.71 -2.13
N ARG A 75 1.70 -1.30 -1.23
CA ARG A 75 1.85 -1.02 0.19
C ARG A 75 3.19 -1.52 0.69
N THR A 76 3.94 -0.65 1.34
CA THR A 76 5.25 -0.98 1.90
C THR A 76 5.24 -0.92 3.43
N GLN A 77 4.17 -0.43 4.01
CA GLN A 77 4.03 -0.28 5.46
C GLN A 77 2.63 -0.66 5.89
N TYR A 78 2.54 -1.39 6.99
CA TYR A 78 1.28 -1.77 7.61
C TYR A 78 1.33 -1.36 9.08
N LYS A 79 0.31 -0.64 9.53
CA LYS A 79 0.23 -0.20 10.93
C LYS A 79 -0.72 -1.10 11.69
N ILE A 80 -0.26 -1.55 12.86
CA ILE A 80 -1.09 -2.35 13.76
C ILE A 80 -1.34 -1.52 15.01
N PRO A 81 -2.59 -1.05 15.25
CA PRO A 81 -2.89 -0.30 16.47
C PRO A 81 -2.70 -1.19 17.68
N MET A 82 -1.95 -0.73 18.66
CA MET A 82 -1.58 -1.53 19.83
C MET A 82 -2.23 -1.06 21.13
N GLU A 83 -3.05 -0.01 21.11
CA GLU A 83 -3.60 0.59 22.32
C GLU A 83 -4.42 -0.38 23.15
N ASP A 84 -5.20 -1.23 22.49
CA ASP A 84 -6.06 -2.21 23.15
C ASP A 84 -5.48 -3.63 23.10
N ALA A 85 -4.24 -3.78 22.69
CA ALA A 85 -3.61 -5.09 22.56
C ALA A 85 -3.24 -5.67 23.92
N GLY A 86 -3.42 -6.99 24.06
CA GLY A 86 -2.99 -7.71 25.26
C GLY A 86 -1.47 -7.85 25.31
N ILE A 87 -0.96 -8.25 26.46
CA ILE A 87 0.48 -8.37 26.67
C ILE A 87 1.13 -9.35 25.65
N GLN A 88 0.50 -10.50 25.43
CA GLN A 88 1.05 -11.49 24.52
C GLN A 88 0.99 -11.04 23.06
N GLN A 89 -0.07 -10.32 22.68
CA GLN A 89 -0.17 -9.75 21.35
C GLN A 89 0.96 -8.74 21.10
N ARG A 90 1.25 -7.88 22.07
CA ARG A 90 2.32 -6.89 21.96
C ARG A 90 3.68 -7.56 21.83
N ARG A 91 3.92 -8.60 22.64
CA ARG A 91 5.17 -9.34 22.59
C ARG A 91 5.36 -10.04 21.24
N ALA A 92 4.31 -10.65 20.72
CA ALA A 92 4.34 -11.32 19.43
C ALA A 92 4.64 -10.35 18.30
N ALA A 93 3.97 -9.18 18.30
CA ALA A 93 4.18 -8.16 17.28
C ALA A 93 5.61 -7.61 17.32
N LEU A 94 6.12 -7.35 18.53
CA LEU A 94 7.48 -6.83 18.69
C LEU A 94 8.53 -7.85 18.23
N GLN A 95 8.36 -9.12 18.61
CA GLN A 95 9.28 -10.19 18.20
C GLN A 95 9.24 -10.36 16.68
N PHE A 96 8.05 -10.33 16.08
CA PHE A 96 7.89 -10.43 14.64
C PHE A 96 8.63 -9.28 13.93
N ALA A 97 8.42 -8.04 14.41
CA ALA A 97 9.07 -6.87 13.81
C ALA A 97 10.59 -6.96 13.87
N ARG A 98 11.14 -7.40 15.00
CA ARG A 98 12.60 -7.54 15.18
C ARG A 98 13.20 -8.65 14.32
N SER A 99 12.42 -9.68 14.04
CA SER A 99 12.90 -10.86 13.30
C SER A 99 12.66 -10.77 11.80
N PHE A 100 11.88 -9.78 11.36
CA PHE A 100 11.40 -9.73 9.99
C PHE A 100 12.51 -9.70 8.94
N ASP A 101 13.52 -8.85 9.16
CA ASP A 101 14.60 -8.67 8.18
C ASP A 101 15.40 -9.94 7.91
N GLU A 102 15.49 -10.83 8.90
CA GLU A 102 16.27 -12.07 8.81
C GLU A 102 15.38 -13.31 8.65
N MET A 103 14.07 -13.10 8.50
CA MET A 103 13.12 -14.21 8.43
C MET A 103 13.25 -14.96 7.11
N ASP A 104 13.46 -16.28 7.20
CA ASP A 104 13.49 -17.12 6.01
C ASP A 104 12.09 -17.55 5.59
N ASP A 105 11.98 -18.09 4.38
CA ASP A 105 10.70 -18.50 3.80
C ASP A 105 10.03 -19.60 4.62
N GLU A 106 10.82 -20.53 5.15
CA GLU A 106 10.27 -21.63 5.96
C GLU A 106 9.55 -21.10 7.19
N THR A 107 10.17 -20.17 7.92
CA THR A 107 9.57 -19.54 9.09
C THR A 107 8.32 -18.75 8.71
N ALA A 108 8.39 -17.98 7.63
CA ALA A 108 7.26 -17.20 7.14
C ALA A 108 6.06 -18.10 6.81
N LEU A 109 6.31 -19.24 6.16
CA LEU A 109 5.25 -20.20 5.82
C LEU A 109 4.61 -20.80 7.08
N LYS A 110 5.41 -21.08 8.10
CA LYS A 110 4.89 -21.60 9.38
C LYS A 110 3.98 -20.60 10.07
N ILE A 111 4.36 -19.32 10.04
CA ILE A 111 3.54 -18.25 10.61
C ILE A 111 2.21 -18.13 9.85
N LEU A 112 2.26 -18.15 8.53
CA LEU A 112 1.05 -18.11 7.70
C LEU A 112 0.13 -19.28 8.01
N GLU A 113 0.68 -20.47 8.19
CA GLU A 113 -0.09 -21.67 8.52
C GLU A 113 -0.80 -21.50 9.86
N LEU A 114 -0.10 -21.03 10.90
CA LEU A 114 -0.70 -20.80 12.21
C LEU A 114 -1.86 -19.81 12.14
N LEU A 115 -1.68 -18.72 11.41
CA LEU A 115 -2.72 -17.70 11.26
C LEU A 115 -3.92 -18.22 10.48
N SER A 116 -3.67 -19.03 9.46
CA SER A 116 -4.75 -19.63 8.65
C SER A 116 -5.58 -20.64 9.44
N GLN A 117 -4.93 -21.42 10.33
CA GLN A 117 -5.63 -22.35 11.20
C GLN A 117 -6.58 -21.62 12.16
N LYS A 118 -6.14 -20.48 12.68
CA LYS A 118 -6.97 -19.64 13.57
C LYS A 118 -8.22 -19.15 12.87
N GLU A 119 -8.11 -18.75 11.60
CA GLU A 119 -9.24 -18.29 10.82
C GLU A 119 -10.27 -19.41 10.60
N LYS A 120 -9.81 -20.64 10.36
CA LYS A 120 -10.68 -21.78 10.19
C LYS A 120 -11.44 -22.15 11.47
N ASP A 121 -10.79 -21.95 12.62
CA ASP A 121 -11.36 -22.31 13.93
C ASP A 121 -12.43 -21.31 14.39
N THR A 122 -12.53 -20.15 13.76
CA THR A 122 -13.50 -19.11 14.14
C THR A 122 -14.82 -19.19 13.39
N ASP A 123 -14.95 -20.12 12.49
CA ASP A 123 -16.21 -20.32 11.72
C ASP A 123 -17.25 -21.16 12.48
#